data_f518e2ac3727882ac38a2567c9f7b299
#
_entry.id   f518e2ac3727882ac38a2567c9f7b299
#
_cell.length_a   1.000
_cell.length_b   1.000
_cell.length_c   1.000
_cell.angle_alpha   90.00
_cell.angle_beta   90.00
_cell.angle_gamma   90.00
#
_symmetry.space_group_name_H-M   'P 1'
#
loop_
_entity.id
_entity.type
_entity.pdbx_description
1 polymer ?
#
loop_
_entity_poly.entity_id
_entity_poly.type
_entity_poly.pdbx_seq_one_letter_code
_entity_poly.pdbx_strand_id
1 'polypeptide(L)'
;MDITLDLVKDYLHRVSRGEEKISPAILKEFKNSCADALEKQFDKQKWRLRMSGVGKPLCQQQLGKEGIEEELDYSTVMRFIFGDLIEAVAIAILKGAGVEVSDHQKRVSTDIAGKTISGSMDLKIKGLDGTKKIWDVKSASPYSFDRKFGNLGGYDSLKKDDPFGYIAQGMMYEHADGDKFGGWIAINKSNGEWAVCEVPSNTEEEKLEVIESVTRTVSMLDNIDTKFRKFPDIIEMHKTSGGEVETGNRLMNSTCSMCGYKKHCWPNAVLHKKVAGSNYRKGFVWYTKLVKESMD
;
A
#
# COMPACT_ATOMS: atom_id res chain seq x y z
N MET A 1 5.44 17.76 15.42
CA MET A 1 4.42 16.68 15.39
C MET A 1 3.13 17.34 14.96
N ASP A 2 2.75 17.12 13.69
CA ASP A 2 1.60 17.83 13.09
C ASP A 2 0.27 17.16 13.41
N ILE A 3 0.32 15.88 13.80
CA ILE A 3 -0.83 15.13 14.30
C ILE A 3 -0.46 14.60 15.68
N THR A 4 -1.15 15.04 16.70
CA THR A 4 -1.04 14.38 18.01
C THR A 4 -2.07 13.26 18.04
N LEU A 5 -1.62 12.01 18.05
CA LEU A 5 -2.49 10.85 18.30
C LEU A 5 -3.27 11.01 19.61
N ASP A 6 -2.78 11.85 20.51
CA ASP A 6 -3.45 12.15 21.79
C ASP A 6 -4.79 12.85 21.58
N LEU A 7 -4.92 13.75 20.57
CA LEU A 7 -6.22 14.34 20.23
C LEU A 7 -7.24 13.27 19.82
N VAL A 8 -6.80 12.30 19.02
CA VAL A 8 -7.67 11.19 18.58
C VAL A 8 -8.05 10.31 19.76
N LYS A 9 -7.09 9.96 20.63
CA LYS A 9 -7.32 9.15 21.81
C LYS A 9 -8.29 9.84 22.79
N ASP A 10 -8.05 11.12 23.09
CA ASP A 10 -8.89 11.90 23.97
C ASP A 10 -10.32 12.04 23.43
N TYR A 11 -10.44 12.29 22.13
CA TYR A 11 -11.76 12.32 21.48
C TYR A 11 -12.49 10.98 21.61
N LEU A 12 -11.83 9.87 21.29
CA LEU A 12 -12.43 8.54 21.37
C LEU A 12 -12.75 8.14 22.83
N HIS A 13 -11.97 8.58 23.82
CA HIS A 13 -12.29 8.41 25.24
C HIS A 13 -13.57 9.18 25.61
N ARG A 14 -13.74 10.42 25.16
CA ARG A 14 -14.99 11.18 25.38
C ARG A 14 -16.17 10.53 24.66
N VAL A 15 -15.99 10.01 23.45
CA VAL A 15 -17.01 9.22 22.75
C VAL A 15 -17.44 8.00 23.57
N SER A 16 -16.48 7.26 24.14
CA SER A 16 -16.78 6.06 24.97
C SER A 16 -17.58 6.35 26.22
N ARG A 17 -17.50 7.60 26.74
CA ARG A 17 -18.28 8.08 27.89
C ARG A 17 -19.59 8.75 27.49
N GLY A 18 -19.91 8.83 26.18
CA GLY A 18 -21.11 9.49 25.68
C GLY A 18 -21.06 11.04 25.77
N GLU A 19 -19.88 11.61 25.96
CA GLU A 19 -19.65 13.05 26.07
C GLU A 19 -19.56 13.76 24.71
N GLU A 20 -19.42 12.98 23.63
CA GLU A 20 -19.26 13.50 22.26
C GLU A 20 -20.38 13.03 21.35
N LYS A 21 -20.66 13.86 20.35
CA LYS A 21 -21.57 13.51 19.25
C LYS A 21 -20.91 13.89 17.94
N ILE A 22 -20.96 12.98 16.97
CA ILE A 22 -20.50 13.29 15.62
C ILE A 22 -21.39 14.39 15.01
N SER A 23 -20.78 15.42 14.41
CA SER A 23 -21.55 16.48 13.80
C SER A 23 -22.31 15.96 12.54
N PRO A 24 -23.51 16.50 12.23
CA PRO A 24 -24.25 16.10 11.02
C PRO A 24 -23.47 16.29 9.74
N ALA A 25 -22.58 17.29 9.68
CA ALA A 25 -21.75 17.57 8.52
C ALA A 25 -20.70 16.46 8.32
N ILE A 26 -19.96 16.07 9.37
CA ILE A 26 -18.99 14.98 9.34
C ILE A 26 -19.69 13.66 8.96
N LEU A 27 -20.86 13.38 9.57
CA LEU A 27 -21.62 12.17 9.29
C LEU A 27 -22.10 12.10 7.83
N LYS A 28 -22.53 13.23 7.25
CA LYS A 28 -22.92 13.31 5.83
C LYS A 28 -21.73 13.02 4.91
N GLU A 29 -20.59 13.65 5.18
CA GLU A 29 -19.36 13.44 4.42
C GLU A 29 -18.89 11.97 4.50
N PHE A 30 -18.85 11.41 5.69
CA PHE A 30 -18.52 9.99 5.92
C PHE A 30 -19.42 9.04 5.11
N LYS A 31 -20.73 9.26 5.12
CA LYS A 31 -21.69 8.44 4.34
C LYS A 31 -21.39 8.51 2.85
N ASN A 32 -21.11 9.69 2.32
CA ASN A 32 -20.76 9.86 0.90
C ASN A 32 -19.44 9.13 0.58
N SER A 33 -18.39 9.32 1.39
CA SER A 33 -17.11 8.64 1.20
C SER A 33 -17.23 7.11 1.24
N CYS A 34 -18.09 6.56 2.10
CA CYS A 34 -18.35 5.12 2.14
C CYS A 34 -19.08 4.63 0.87
N ALA A 35 -20.03 5.39 0.34
CA ALA A 35 -20.74 5.06 -0.90
C ALA A 35 -19.75 5.09 -2.09
N ASP A 36 -18.97 6.17 -2.23
CA ASP A 36 -17.97 6.35 -3.27
C ASP A 36 -16.90 5.22 -3.23
N ALA A 37 -16.49 4.82 -2.01
CA ALA A 37 -15.55 3.72 -1.80
C ALA A 37 -16.06 2.38 -2.36
N LEU A 38 -17.34 2.09 -2.18
CA LEU A 38 -17.96 0.89 -2.73
C LEU A 38 -18.12 1.00 -4.25
N GLU A 39 -18.68 2.09 -4.76
CA GLU A 39 -18.89 2.30 -6.19
C GLU A 39 -17.59 2.17 -6.98
N LYS A 40 -16.49 2.75 -6.48
CA LYS A 40 -15.16 2.67 -7.07
C LYS A 40 -14.68 1.23 -7.31
N GLN A 41 -15.03 0.28 -6.43
CA GLN A 41 -14.61 -1.11 -6.56
C GLN A 41 -15.44 -1.89 -7.61
N PHE A 42 -16.64 -1.44 -7.89
CA PHE A 42 -17.50 -2.04 -8.92
C PHE A 42 -17.29 -1.42 -10.31
N ASP A 43 -16.60 -0.27 -10.39
CA ASP A 43 -16.26 0.38 -11.65
C ASP A 43 -14.86 -0.05 -12.12
N LYS A 44 -14.81 -1.00 -13.08
CA LYS A 44 -13.57 -1.50 -13.65
C LYS A 44 -12.87 -0.42 -14.48
N GLN A 45 -11.94 0.28 -13.87
CA GLN A 45 -11.16 1.32 -14.50
C GLN A 45 -10.13 0.74 -15.48
N LYS A 46 -10.04 1.33 -16.69
CA LYS A 46 -8.93 1.06 -17.60
C LYS A 46 -7.61 1.42 -16.95
N TRP A 47 -6.55 0.66 -17.28
CA TRP A 47 -5.21 0.95 -16.79
C TRP A 47 -4.79 2.38 -17.17
N ARG A 48 -4.14 3.04 -16.26
CA ARG A 48 -3.47 4.34 -16.45
C ARG A 48 -2.30 4.46 -15.49
N LEU A 49 -1.34 5.31 -15.81
CA LEU A 49 -0.28 5.66 -14.87
C LEU A 49 -0.89 6.38 -13.66
N ARG A 50 -0.64 5.84 -12.46
CA ARG A 50 -1.14 6.38 -11.20
C ARG A 50 0.01 6.57 -10.22
N MET A 51 -0.03 7.61 -9.40
CA MET A 51 0.97 7.85 -8.36
C MET A 51 1.09 6.67 -7.39
N SER A 52 -0.02 6.00 -7.07
CA SER A 52 -0.02 4.76 -6.26
C SER A 52 0.58 3.52 -6.97
N GLY A 53 0.94 3.65 -8.25
CA GLY A 53 1.51 2.57 -9.06
C GLY A 53 2.95 2.79 -9.47
N VAL A 54 3.47 4.04 -9.44
CA VAL A 54 4.80 4.35 -10.00
C VAL A 54 5.96 3.67 -9.25
N GLY A 55 5.80 3.37 -7.97
CA GLY A 55 6.78 2.60 -7.18
C GLY A 55 6.67 1.07 -7.34
N LYS A 56 5.64 0.58 -8.06
CA LYS A 56 5.49 -0.85 -8.32
C LYS A 56 6.51 -1.35 -9.36
N PRO A 57 6.81 -2.65 -9.36
CA PRO A 57 7.70 -3.25 -10.37
C PRO A 57 7.30 -2.91 -11.80
N LEU A 58 8.28 -2.58 -12.63
CA LEU A 58 8.09 -2.19 -14.03
C LEU A 58 7.30 -3.22 -14.84
N CYS A 59 7.52 -4.53 -14.61
CA CYS A 59 6.77 -5.59 -15.27
C CYS A 59 5.25 -5.53 -15.00
N GLN A 60 4.82 -5.12 -13.81
CA GLN A 60 3.39 -4.96 -13.50
C GLN A 60 2.79 -3.78 -14.27
N GLN A 61 3.51 -2.68 -14.37
CA GLN A 61 3.06 -1.49 -15.07
C GLN A 61 2.98 -1.74 -16.58
N GLN A 62 3.96 -2.48 -17.14
CA GLN A 62 3.97 -2.84 -18.54
C GLN A 62 2.79 -3.75 -18.92
N LEU A 63 2.53 -4.81 -18.14
CA LEU A 63 1.40 -5.70 -18.38
C LEU A 63 0.06 -4.94 -18.34
N GLY A 64 -0.10 -4.03 -17.37
CA GLY A 64 -1.30 -3.18 -17.31
C GLY A 64 -1.43 -2.27 -18.52
N LYS A 65 -0.34 -1.64 -18.97
CA LYS A 65 -0.31 -0.79 -20.17
C LYS A 65 -0.71 -1.57 -21.44
N GLU A 66 -0.30 -2.83 -21.56
CA GLU A 66 -0.65 -3.70 -22.66
C GLU A 66 -2.07 -4.26 -22.59
N GLY A 67 -2.83 -3.88 -21.56
CA GLY A 67 -4.21 -4.30 -21.39
C GLY A 67 -4.37 -5.71 -20.83
N ILE A 68 -3.31 -6.32 -20.31
CA ILE A 68 -3.42 -7.58 -19.59
C ILE A 68 -4.24 -7.34 -18.33
N GLU A 69 -5.26 -8.14 -18.11
CA GLU A 69 -6.14 -7.98 -16.96
C GLU A 69 -5.51 -8.53 -15.68
N GLU A 70 -5.61 -7.77 -14.59
CA GLU A 70 -5.30 -8.29 -13.26
C GLU A 70 -6.37 -9.28 -12.81
N GLU A 71 -5.94 -10.43 -12.34
CA GLU A 71 -6.82 -11.43 -11.73
C GLU A 71 -6.62 -11.40 -10.21
N LEU A 72 -7.50 -10.68 -9.54
CA LEU A 72 -7.49 -10.55 -8.08
C LEU A 72 -8.40 -11.59 -7.44
N ASP A 73 -7.94 -12.20 -6.36
CA ASP A 73 -8.80 -13.03 -5.53
C ASP A 73 -9.79 -12.16 -4.71
N TYR A 74 -10.92 -12.76 -4.33
CA TYR A 74 -11.99 -12.04 -3.61
C TYR A 74 -11.48 -11.39 -2.31
N SER A 75 -10.54 -12.03 -1.63
CA SER A 75 -9.99 -11.51 -0.36
C SER A 75 -9.12 -10.27 -0.59
N THR A 76 -8.50 -10.16 -1.76
CA THR A 76 -7.76 -8.95 -2.16
C THR A 76 -8.72 -7.80 -2.48
N VAL A 77 -9.81 -8.06 -3.18
CA VAL A 77 -10.87 -7.07 -3.43
C VAL A 77 -11.44 -6.56 -2.10
N MET A 78 -11.78 -7.47 -1.17
CA MET A 78 -12.27 -7.09 0.17
C MET A 78 -11.25 -6.25 0.95
N ARG A 79 -9.95 -6.53 0.82
CA ARG A 79 -8.91 -5.70 1.45
C ARG A 79 -8.86 -4.28 0.89
N PHE A 80 -9.13 -4.09 -0.39
CA PHE A 80 -9.23 -2.76 -0.98
C PHE A 80 -10.46 -2.01 -0.46
N ILE A 81 -11.63 -2.67 -0.43
CA ILE A 81 -12.85 -2.09 0.17
C ILE A 81 -12.60 -1.67 1.62
N PHE A 82 -12.01 -2.56 2.44
CA PHE A 82 -11.67 -2.22 3.83
C PHE A 82 -10.65 -1.09 3.93
N GLY A 83 -9.72 -0.98 2.99
CA GLY A 83 -8.78 0.14 2.94
C GLY A 83 -9.50 1.48 2.78
N ASP A 84 -10.34 1.58 1.76
CA ASP A 84 -11.09 2.79 1.44
C ASP A 84 -12.09 3.16 2.59
N LEU A 85 -12.75 2.16 3.22
CA LEU A 85 -13.64 2.40 4.36
C LEU A 85 -12.88 2.86 5.62
N ILE A 86 -11.71 2.29 5.91
CA ILE A 86 -10.87 2.71 7.04
C ILE A 86 -10.37 4.14 6.84
N GLU A 87 -10.04 4.52 5.63
CA GLU A 87 -9.70 5.90 5.28
C GLU A 87 -10.86 6.86 5.61
N ALA A 88 -12.09 6.54 5.18
CA ALA A 88 -13.26 7.35 5.48
C ALA A 88 -13.50 7.47 7.00
N VAL A 89 -13.32 6.39 7.76
CA VAL A 89 -13.40 6.39 9.24
C VAL A 89 -12.30 7.28 9.83
N ALA A 90 -11.06 7.15 9.37
CA ALA A 90 -9.93 7.93 9.85
C ALA A 90 -10.18 9.44 9.71
N ILE A 91 -10.64 9.87 8.54
CA ILE A 91 -10.96 11.27 8.25
C ILE A 91 -12.08 11.79 9.16
N ALA A 92 -13.15 11.00 9.35
CA ALA A 92 -14.25 11.38 10.21
C ALA A 92 -13.81 11.53 11.69
N ILE A 93 -12.95 10.63 12.18
CA ILE A 93 -12.40 10.68 13.54
C ILE A 93 -11.44 11.86 13.69
N LEU A 94 -10.54 12.11 12.76
CA LEU A 94 -9.64 13.26 12.80
C LEU A 94 -10.43 14.58 12.87
N LYS A 95 -11.45 14.76 12.01
CA LYS A 95 -12.32 15.94 12.03
C LYS A 95 -13.10 16.05 13.36
N GLY A 96 -13.61 14.93 13.86
CA GLY A 96 -14.30 14.88 15.16
C GLY A 96 -13.38 15.27 16.32
N ALA A 97 -12.12 14.88 16.27
CA ALA A 97 -11.10 15.24 17.26
C ALA A 97 -10.59 16.70 17.12
N GLY A 98 -11.13 17.47 16.16
CA GLY A 98 -10.76 18.86 15.96
C GLY A 98 -9.50 19.08 15.12
N VAL A 99 -9.00 18.05 14.44
CA VAL A 99 -7.88 18.19 13.51
C VAL A 99 -8.36 18.93 12.26
N GLU A 100 -7.63 19.98 11.85
CA GLU A 100 -7.97 20.76 10.64
C GLU A 100 -7.56 19.96 9.39
N VAL A 101 -8.53 19.23 8.83
CA VAL A 101 -8.40 18.40 7.62
C VAL A 101 -8.95 19.12 6.40
N SER A 102 -8.22 19.14 5.31
CA SER A 102 -8.63 19.71 4.01
C SER A 102 -8.24 18.81 2.85
N ASP A 103 -8.67 19.19 1.64
CA ASP A 103 -8.28 18.57 0.37
C ASP A 103 -8.47 17.02 0.32
N HIS A 104 -9.54 16.54 0.96
CA HIS A 104 -9.89 15.11 0.96
C HIS A 104 -10.13 14.62 -0.47
N GLN A 105 -9.45 13.51 -0.84
CA GLN A 105 -9.49 12.90 -2.17
C GLN A 105 -9.22 13.88 -3.32
N LYS A 106 -8.43 14.94 -3.06
CA LYS A 106 -8.06 15.90 -4.09
C LYS A 106 -7.24 15.24 -5.19
N ARG A 107 -7.71 15.38 -6.41
CA ARG A 107 -7.00 14.85 -7.58
C ARG A 107 -5.83 15.76 -7.95
N VAL A 108 -4.67 15.16 -8.17
CA VAL A 108 -3.45 15.82 -8.62
C VAL A 108 -2.84 15.08 -9.80
N SER A 109 -2.07 15.80 -10.63
CA SER A 109 -1.36 15.21 -11.76
C SER A 109 -0.08 15.97 -12.03
N THR A 110 0.89 15.28 -12.64
CA THR A 110 2.13 15.87 -13.13
C THR A 110 2.56 15.13 -14.39
N ASP A 111 3.36 15.79 -15.22
CA ASP A 111 3.90 15.18 -16.44
C ASP A 111 5.36 14.76 -16.20
N ILE A 112 5.64 13.47 -16.40
CA ILE A 112 6.96 12.87 -16.26
C ILE A 112 7.29 12.09 -17.56
N ALA A 113 8.41 12.39 -18.17
CA ALA A 113 8.85 11.76 -19.42
C ALA A 113 7.76 11.76 -20.52
N GLY A 114 7.03 12.87 -20.65
CA GLY A 114 5.96 13.03 -21.65
C GLY A 114 4.67 12.25 -21.37
N LYS A 115 4.50 11.70 -20.15
CA LYS A 115 3.29 10.98 -19.75
C LYS A 115 2.69 11.61 -18.50
N THR A 116 1.38 11.81 -18.51
CA THR A 116 0.65 12.32 -17.35
C THR A 116 0.47 11.22 -16.30
N ILE A 117 0.96 11.45 -15.10
CA ILE A 117 0.78 10.60 -13.92
C ILE A 117 -0.23 11.30 -13.00
N SER A 118 -1.29 10.62 -12.64
CA SER A 118 -2.34 11.18 -11.79
C SER A 118 -2.57 10.35 -10.53
N GLY A 119 -3.07 11.00 -9.48
CA GLY A 119 -3.46 10.35 -8.23
C GLY A 119 -4.50 11.16 -7.48
N SER A 120 -5.07 10.58 -6.43
CA SER A 120 -5.86 11.30 -5.44
C SER A 120 -5.14 11.23 -4.10
N MET A 121 -4.89 12.37 -3.50
CA MET A 121 -4.33 12.46 -2.14
C MET A 121 -5.44 12.16 -1.15
N ASP A 122 -5.14 11.44 -0.08
CA ASP A 122 -6.16 11.11 0.90
C ASP A 122 -6.61 12.35 1.66
N LEU A 123 -5.69 13.14 2.20
CA LEU A 123 -6.01 14.39 2.90
C LEU A 123 -4.79 15.30 3.08
N LYS A 124 -5.06 16.56 3.44
CA LYS A 124 -4.07 17.47 4.02
C LYS A 124 -4.44 17.80 5.47
N ILE A 125 -3.43 17.90 6.31
CA ILE A 125 -3.58 18.35 7.69
C ILE A 125 -2.77 19.62 7.88
N LYS A 126 -3.39 20.60 8.55
CA LYS A 126 -2.73 21.82 8.96
C LYS A 126 -2.11 21.65 10.34
N GLY A 127 -0.81 21.83 10.40
CA GLY A 127 -0.04 21.81 11.66
C GLY A 127 -0.30 23.03 12.53
N LEU A 128 0.21 22.98 13.75
CA LEU A 128 0.11 24.10 14.71
C LEU A 128 0.86 25.36 14.25
N ASP A 129 1.85 25.19 13.39
CA ASP A 129 2.61 26.26 12.76
C ASP A 129 1.88 26.90 11.56
N GLY A 130 0.69 26.42 11.24
CA GLY A 130 -0.12 26.87 10.11
C GLY A 130 0.24 26.23 8.76
N THR A 131 1.31 25.43 8.69
CA THR A 131 1.69 24.74 7.46
C THR A 131 0.74 23.58 7.17
N LYS A 132 0.47 23.35 5.88
CA LYS A 132 -0.30 22.18 5.44
C LYS A 132 0.65 21.12 4.91
N LYS A 133 0.40 19.87 5.31
CA LYS A 133 1.12 18.71 4.78
C LYS A 133 0.15 17.67 4.25
N ILE A 134 0.57 16.96 3.21
CA ILE A 134 -0.15 15.84 2.61
C ILE A 134 0.06 14.62 3.49
N TRP A 135 -1.01 13.89 3.77
CA TRP A 135 -0.98 12.63 4.53
C TRP A 135 -1.71 11.54 3.78
N ASP A 136 -1.22 10.33 3.93
CA ASP A 136 -1.78 9.14 3.29
C ASP A 136 -2.21 8.14 4.38
N VAL A 137 -3.46 7.65 4.30
CA VAL A 137 -4.03 6.73 5.28
C VAL A 137 -3.80 5.29 4.85
N LYS A 138 -3.28 4.47 5.74
CA LYS A 138 -3.01 3.05 5.46
C LYS A 138 -3.72 2.13 6.44
N SER A 139 -4.53 1.21 5.91
CA SER A 139 -5.01 0.07 6.68
C SER A 139 -3.95 -1.03 6.68
N ALA A 140 -3.41 -1.38 7.84
CA ALA A 140 -2.32 -2.33 7.95
C ALA A 140 -2.73 -3.63 8.66
N SER A 141 -2.14 -4.77 8.23
CA SER A 141 -2.18 -5.99 9.03
C SER A 141 -1.31 -5.81 10.29
N PRO A 142 -1.52 -6.57 11.38
CA PRO A 142 -0.66 -6.46 12.56
C PRO A 142 0.83 -6.50 12.24
N TYR A 143 1.24 -7.44 11.42
CA TYR A 143 2.64 -7.57 11.01
C TYR A 143 3.17 -6.33 10.28
N SER A 144 2.41 -5.80 9.31
CA SER A 144 2.82 -4.59 8.57
C SER A 144 2.75 -3.34 9.44
N PHE A 145 1.75 -3.26 10.33
CA PHE A 145 1.61 -2.15 11.27
C PHE A 145 2.85 -2.05 12.15
N ASP A 146 3.20 -3.12 12.87
CA ASP A 146 4.33 -3.11 13.80
C ASP A 146 5.67 -2.81 13.12
N ARG A 147 5.91 -3.42 11.96
CA ARG A 147 7.23 -3.36 11.31
C ARG A 147 7.42 -2.18 10.37
N LYS A 148 6.34 -1.58 9.86
CA LYS A 148 6.44 -0.49 8.89
C LYS A 148 6.04 0.87 9.47
N PHE A 149 5.04 0.93 10.35
CA PHE A 149 4.46 2.19 10.82
C PHE A 149 4.51 2.36 12.34
N GLY A 150 4.43 1.27 13.11
CA GLY A 150 4.37 1.29 14.57
C GLY A 150 5.74 1.27 15.24
N ASN A 151 5.77 0.79 16.47
CA ASN A 151 6.92 0.88 17.38
C ASN A 151 8.23 0.22 16.87
N LEU A 152 8.14 -0.79 15.99
CA LEU A 152 9.29 -1.45 15.37
C LEU A 152 9.58 -0.94 13.95
N GLY A 153 8.78 0.01 13.50
CA GLY A 153 8.78 0.54 12.15
C GLY A 153 9.31 1.96 12.07
N GLY A 154 8.78 2.70 11.09
CA GLY A 154 9.11 4.07 10.81
C GLY A 154 9.67 4.25 9.40
N TYR A 155 10.02 5.48 9.05
CA TYR A 155 10.46 5.86 7.71
C TYR A 155 11.63 5.00 7.21
N ASP A 156 12.65 4.77 8.04
CA ASP A 156 13.81 3.94 7.68
C ASP A 156 13.44 2.46 7.41
N SER A 157 12.42 1.96 8.06
CA SER A 157 11.91 0.61 7.81
C SER A 157 11.18 0.53 6.48
N LEU A 158 10.43 1.57 6.12
CA LEU A 158 9.82 1.70 4.79
C LEU A 158 10.87 1.78 3.70
N LYS A 159 11.95 2.58 3.89
CA LYS A 159 13.06 2.65 2.92
C LYS A 159 13.68 1.29 2.61
N LYS A 160 13.83 0.43 3.61
CA LYS A 160 14.44 -0.89 3.46
C LYS A 160 13.54 -1.91 2.76
N ASP A 161 12.22 -1.79 2.91
CA ASP A 161 11.24 -2.73 2.38
C ASP A 161 9.92 -2.03 2.03
N ASP A 162 9.85 -1.45 0.83
CA ASP A 162 8.65 -0.79 0.29
C ASP A 162 8.17 -1.45 -1.01
N PRO A 163 7.62 -2.68 -0.94
CA PRO A 163 7.18 -3.41 -2.13
C PRO A 163 5.94 -2.79 -2.80
N PHE A 164 5.26 -1.86 -2.12
CA PHE A 164 4.07 -1.18 -2.63
C PHE A 164 4.35 0.20 -3.20
N GLY A 165 5.56 0.74 -3.00
CA GLY A 165 5.97 2.05 -3.50
C GLY A 165 5.33 3.21 -2.74
N TYR A 166 5.13 3.09 -1.42
CA TYR A 166 4.54 4.13 -0.58
C TYR A 166 5.37 5.41 -0.57
N ILE A 167 6.71 5.28 -0.51
CA ILE A 167 7.61 6.43 -0.56
C ILE A 167 7.48 7.14 -1.90
N ALA A 168 7.54 6.39 -3.01
CA ALA A 168 7.37 6.96 -4.35
C ALA A 168 6.01 7.64 -4.51
N GLN A 169 4.94 7.05 -3.98
CA GLN A 169 3.60 7.63 -4.00
C GLN A 169 3.58 8.99 -3.27
N GLY A 170 4.07 9.05 -2.05
CA GLY A 170 4.08 10.27 -1.23
C GLY A 170 4.92 11.38 -1.85
N MET A 171 6.14 11.07 -2.32
CA MET A 171 7.01 12.06 -2.98
C MET A 171 6.42 12.57 -4.31
N MET A 172 5.68 11.73 -5.04
CA MET A 172 4.96 12.15 -6.23
C MET A 172 3.76 13.05 -5.92
N TYR A 173 3.07 12.84 -4.81
CA TYR A 173 2.04 13.78 -4.35
C TYR A 173 2.63 15.14 -4.00
N GLU A 174 3.72 15.17 -3.24
CA GLU A 174 4.45 16.40 -2.94
C GLU A 174 4.91 17.11 -4.21
N HIS A 175 5.46 16.36 -5.18
CA HIS A 175 5.92 16.93 -6.45
C HIS A 175 4.77 17.55 -7.27
N ALA A 176 3.60 16.93 -7.28
CA ALA A 176 2.47 17.37 -8.09
C ALA A 176 1.64 18.49 -7.46
N ASP A 177 1.55 18.53 -6.13
CA ASP A 177 0.71 19.49 -5.40
C ASP A 177 1.49 20.70 -4.89
N GLY A 178 2.78 20.53 -4.54
CA GLY A 178 3.67 21.55 -4.00
C GLY A 178 3.75 21.59 -2.48
N ASP A 179 2.73 21.12 -1.75
CA ASP A 179 2.80 20.99 -0.29
C ASP A 179 3.61 19.75 0.11
N LYS A 180 4.34 19.84 1.23
CA LYS A 180 5.17 18.74 1.73
C LYS A 180 4.36 17.49 2.05
N PHE A 181 4.93 16.33 1.74
CA PHE A 181 4.39 15.07 2.20
C PHE A 181 4.80 14.84 3.66
N GLY A 182 3.81 14.82 4.57
CA GLY A 182 4.02 14.64 6.01
C GLY A 182 4.29 13.20 6.40
N GLY A 183 3.67 12.24 5.70
CA GLY A 183 3.83 10.82 6.00
C GLY A 183 2.54 10.03 5.94
N TRP A 184 2.49 8.98 6.76
CA TRP A 184 1.38 8.03 6.78
C TRP A 184 0.70 8.00 8.14
N ILE A 185 -0.64 7.91 8.10
CA ILE A 185 -1.48 7.56 9.25
C ILE A 185 -1.87 6.11 9.05
N ALA A 186 -1.31 5.22 9.85
CA ALA A 186 -1.59 3.80 9.76
C ALA A 186 -2.58 3.34 10.83
N ILE A 187 -3.53 2.50 10.44
CA ILE A 187 -4.51 1.90 11.35
C ILE A 187 -4.36 0.38 11.27
N ASN A 188 -4.12 -0.24 12.42
CA ASN A 188 -4.12 -1.68 12.58
C ASN A 188 -5.54 -2.21 12.49
N LYS A 189 -5.88 -2.84 11.38
CA LYS A 189 -7.24 -3.33 11.13
C LYS A 189 -7.72 -4.47 12.02
N SER A 190 -6.85 -5.02 12.88
CA SER A 190 -7.20 -6.12 13.79
C SER A 190 -7.59 -5.64 15.19
N ASN A 191 -7.03 -4.51 15.66
CA ASN A 191 -7.24 -4.01 17.02
C ASN A 191 -7.58 -2.51 17.08
N GLY A 192 -7.57 -1.80 15.94
CA GLY A 192 -7.90 -0.38 15.89
C GLY A 192 -6.80 0.57 16.37
N GLU A 193 -5.59 0.08 16.64
CA GLU A 193 -4.47 0.96 17.00
C GLU A 193 -4.05 1.87 15.83
N TRP A 194 -3.63 3.08 16.17
CA TRP A 194 -3.15 4.08 15.23
C TRP A 194 -1.65 4.33 15.41
N ALA A 195 -0.96 4.55 14.32
CA ALA A 195 0.43 5.01 14.29
C ALA A 195 0.59 6.14 13.27
N VAL A 196 1.49 7.07 13.55
CA VAL A 196 1.90 8.11 12.63
C VAL A 196 3.35 7.86 12.25
N CYS A 197 3.61 7.66 10.97
CA CYS A 197 4.95 7.51 10.41
C CYS A 197 5.28 8.77 9.63
N GLU A 198 6.04 9.68 10.26
CA GLU A 198 6.41 10.96 9.65
C GLU A 198 7.58 10.80 8.69
N VAL A 199 7.56 11.59 7.60
CA VAL A 199 8.71 11.77 6.72
C VAL A 199 9.66 12.80 7.35
N PRO A 200 10.96 12.51 7.47
CA PRO A 200 11.93 13.47 7.99
C PRO A 200 11.97 14.76 7.15
N SER A 201 12.28 15.87 7.79
CA SER A 201 12.31 17.20 7.14
C SER A 201 13.42 17.39 6.11
N ASN A 202 14.46 16.56 6.12
CA ASN A 202 15.65 16.67 5.28
C ASN A 202 15.66 15.67 4.09
N THR A 203 14.52 15.45 3.47
CA THR A 203 14.35 14.44 2.40
C THR A 203 14.37 15.02 0.97
N GLU A 204 14.83 16.23 0.75
CA GLU A 204 14.85 16.84 -0.60
C GLU A 204 15.70 16.07 -1.60
N GLU A 205 16.88 15.61 -1.20
CA GLU A 205 17.77 14.80 -2.05
C GLU A 205 17.12 13.47 -2.39
N GLU A 206 16.52 12.80 -1.42
CA GLU A 206 15.80 11.55 -1.61
C GLU A 206 14.57 11.71 -2.52
N LYS A 207 13.86 12.83 -2.40
CA LYS A 207 12.75 13.15 -3.31
C LYS A 207 13.24 13.26 -4.76
N LEU A 208 14.36 13.92 -5.00
CA LEU A 208 14.96 14.00 -6.35
C LEU A 208 15.31 12.60 -6.88
N GLU A 209 15.95 11.76 -6.09
CA GLU A 209 16.25 10.37 -6.45
C GLU A 209 15.00 9.57 -6.81
N VAL A 210 13.91 9.74 -6.05
CA VAL A 210 12.62 9.11 -6.33
C VAL A 210 12.05 9.61 -7.66
N ILE A 211 12.04 10.91 -7.92
CA ILE A 211 11.54 11.49 -9.18
C ILE A 211 12.37 10.98 -10.36
N GLU A 212 13.69 10.92 -10.24
CA GLU A 212 14.56 10.35 -11.28
C GLU A 212 14.28 8.86 -11.52
N SER A 213 14.06 8.09 -10.46
CA SER A 213 13.71 6.67 -10.56
C SER A 213 12.36 6.47 -11.26
N VAL A 214 11.36 7.28 -10.92
CA VAL A 214 10.05 7.29 -11.59
C VAL A 214 10.21 7.68 -13.06
N THR A 215 11.00 8.71 -13.36
CA THR A 215 11.28 9.16 -14.73
C THR A 215 11.89 8.04 -15.57
N ARG A 216 12.90 7.33 -15.04
CA ARG A 216 13.49 6.15 -15.71
C ARG A 216 12.46 5.07 -15.95
N THR A 217 11.66 4.72 -14.93
CA THR A 217 10.61 3.69 -15.03
C THR A 217 9.59 4.05 -16.11
N VAL A 218 9.10 5.28 -16.12
CA VAL A 218 8.11 5.75 -17.09
C VAL A 218 8.68 5.76 -18.51
N SER A 219 9.94 6.18 -18.70
CA SER A 219 10.63 6.16 -19.99
C SER A 219 10.81 4.74 -20.54
N MET A 220 10.97 3.76 -19.66
CA MET A 220 11.16 2.36 -20.05
C MET A 220 9.85 1.63 -20.38
N LEU A 221 8.69 2.18 -20.04
CA LEU A 221 7.40 1.48 -20.21
C LEU A 221 7.10 1.08 -21.67
N ASP A 222 7.62 1.81 -22.64
CA ASP A 222 7.40 1.51 -24.06
C ASP A 222 8.39 0.48 -24.64
N ASN A 223 9.49 0.22 -23.91
CA ASN A 223 10.64 -0.51 -24.42
C ASN A 223 10.89 -1.84 -23.68
N ILE A 224 10.05 -2.20 -22.72
CA ILE A 224 10.25 -3.42 -21.94
C ILE A 224 9.55 -4.63 -22.58
N ASP A 225 10.21 -5.78 -22.56
CA ASP A 225 9.60 -7.06 -22.92
C ASP A 225 8.70 -7.56 -21.79
N THR A 226 7.41 -7.73 -22.08
CA THR A 226 6.41 -8.23 -21.11
C THR A 226 6.66 -9.66 -20.63
N LYS A 227 7.45 -10.44 -21.38
CA LYS A 227 7.89 -11.77 -20.95
C LYS A 227 8.93 -11.72 -19.84
N PHE A 228 9.55 -10.58 -19.60
CA PHE A 228 10.54 -10.42 -18.56
C PHE A 228 9.92 -10.57 -17.17
N ARG A 229 10.49 -11.44 -16.36
CA ARG A 229 10.14 -11.66 -14.97
C ARG A 229 11.25 -11.12 -14.09
N LYS A 230 11.01 -9.97 -13.44
CA LYS A 230 12.02 -9.34 -12.58
C LYS A 230 12.39 -10.20 -11.37
N PHE A 231 11.44 -10.96 -10.84
CA PHE A 231 11.63 -11.76 -9.64
C PHE A 231 11.59 -13.26 -9.99
N PRO A 232 12.74 -13.94 -9.93
CA PRO A 232 12.79 -15.39 -10.14
C PRO A 232 12.04 -16.12 -9.01
N ASP A 233 11.66 -17.36 -9.27
CA ASP A 233 11.16 -18.24 -8.24
C ASP A 233 12.27 -18.69 -7.27
N ILE A 234 11.88 -19.23 -6.12
CA ILE A 234 12.75 -19.57 -5.01
C ILE A 234 12.79 -21.09 -4.85
N ILE A 235 13.98 -21.66 -4.64
CA ILE A 235 14.13 -23.08 -4.31
C ILE A 235 13.52 -23.33 -2.93
N GLU A 236 12.63 -24.33 -2.82
CA GLU A 236 12.12 -24.73 -1.51
C GLU A 236 13.11 -25.65 -0.82
N MET A 237 13.53 -25.28 0.39
CA MET A 237 14.46 -26.03 1.22
C MET A 237 13.73 -26.72 2.36
N HIS A 238 14.08 -27.95 2.65
CA HIS A 238 13.64 -28.71 3.82
C HIS A 238 14.78 -28.88 4.83
N LYS A 239 14.49 -28.59 6.09
CA LYS A 239 15.45 -28.78 7.20
C LYS A 239 15.40 -30.21 7.68
N THR A 240 16.55 -30.86 7.64
CA THR A 240 16.80 -32.22 8.19
C THR A 240 17.81 -32.14 9.34
N SER A 241 18.02 -33.23 10.05
CA SER A 241 19.08 -33.33 11.07
C SER A 241 20.50 -33.18 10.49
N GLY A 242 20.68 -33.45 9.20
CA GLY A 242 21.94 -33.29 8.47
C GLY A 242 22.12 -31.96 7.73
N GLY A 243 21.20 -31.04 7.87
CA GLY A 243 21.24 -29.74 7.17
C GLY A 243 20.03 -29.45 6.33
N GLU A 244 20.16 -28.50 5.40
CA GLU A 244 19.08 -28.15 4.47
C GLU A 244 19.26 -28.90 3.14
N VAL A 245 18.16 -29.49 2.65
CA VAL A 245 18.10 -30.20 1.35
C VAL A 245 17.02 -29.61 0.47
N GLU A 246 17.27 -29.59 -0.84
CA GLU A 246 16.26 -29.14 -1.82
C GLU A 246 15.12 -30.14 -1.94
N THR A 247 13.88 -29.67 -1.91
CA THR A 247 12.70 -30.52 -2.11
C THR A 247 12.48 -30.88 -3.58
N GLY A 248 13.04 -30.10 -4.50
CA GLY A 248 12.73 -30.11 -5.93
C GLY A 248 11.58 -29.20 -6.30
N ASN A 249 10.83 -28.68 -5.32
CA ASN A 249 9.78 -27.68 -5.53
C ASN A 249 10.36 -26.28 -5.73
N ARG A 250 9.59 -25.42 -6.40
CA ARG A 250 9.94 -24.02 -6.60
C ARG A 250 8.80 -23.14 -6.09
N LEU A 251 9.10 -22.23 -5.20
CA LEU A 251 8.17 -21.27 -4.62
C LEU A 251 8.11 -20.01 -5.48
N MET A 252 6.94 -19.47 -5.68
CA MET A 252 6.80 -18.14 -6.27
C MET A 252 7.38 -17.10 -5.32
N ASN A 253 8.14 -16.13 -5.85
CA ASN A 253 8.63 -14.99 -5.09
C ASN A 253 7.47 -14.23 -4.45
N SER A 254 7.66 -13.67 -3.25
CA SER A 254 6.62 -12.97 -2.50
C SER A 254 5.97 -11.83 -3.29
N THR A 255 6.76 -11.04 -4.03
CA THR A 255 6.26 -9.96 -4.88
C THR A 255 5.35 -10.49 -6.00
N CYS A 256 5.73 -11.60 -6.64
CA CYS A 256 4.92 -12.24 -7.66
C CYS A 256 3.66 -12.89 -7.08
N SER A 257 3.75 -13.49 -5.88
CA SER A 257 2.61 -14.16 -5.25
C SER A 257 1.45 -13.21 -4.91
N MET A 258 1.77 -11.95 -4.63
CA MET A 258 0.78 -10.89 -4.37
C MET A 258 0.36 -10.11 -5.64
N CYS A 259 0.97 -10.39 -6.78
CA CYS A 259 0.73 -9.69 -8.04
C CYS A 259 -0.54 -10.20 -8.72
N GLY A 260 -1.39 -9.29 -9.22
CA GLY A 260 -2.60 -9.64 -9.99
C GLY A 260 -2.30 -10.31 -11.34
N TYR A 261 -1.09 -10.13 -11.86
CA TYR A 261 -0.65 -10.75 -13.13
C TYR A 261 0.05 -12.11 -12.95
N LYS A 262 0.05 -12.69 -11.74
CA LYS A 262 0.79 -13.93 -11.45
C LYS A 262 0.42 -15.08 -12.36
N LYS A 263 -0.85 -15.25 -12.72
CA LYS A 263 -1.29 -16.32 -13.62
C LYS A 263 -0.83 -16.10 -15.07
N HIS A 264 -0.76 -14.84 -15.51
CA HIS A 264 -0.17 -14.51 -16.81
C HIS A 264 1.31 -14.87 -16.87
N CYS A 265 2.10 -14.47 -15.84
CA CYS A 265 3.53 -14.75 -15.79
C CYS A 265 3.87 -16.21 -15.48
N TRP A 266 3.01 -16.88 -14.71
CA TRP A 266 3.20 -18.23 -14.20
C TRP A 266 1.93 -19.08 -14.41
N PRO A 267 1.55 -19.40 -15.67
CA PRO A 267 0.28 -20.04 -15.99
C PRO A 267 0.09 -21.42 -15.32
N ASN A 268 1.20 -22.11 -15.03
CA ASN A 268 1.20 -23.43 -14.38
C ASN A 268 1.40 -23.36 -12.85
N ALA A 269 1.37 -22.17 -12.26
CA ALA A 269 1.53 -22.04 -10.81
C ALA A 269 0.29 -22.56 -10.08
N VAL A 270 0.53 -23.26 -8.99
CA VAL A 270 -0.51 -23.86 -8.14
C VAL A 270 -0.45 -23.30 -6.72
N LEU A 271 -1.62 -23.06 -6.14
CA LEU A 271 -1.75 -22.70 -4.73
C LEU A 271 -1.86 -23.97 -3.90
N HIS A 272 -0.87 -24.26 -3.09
CA HIS A 272 -0.81 -25.49 -2.30
C HIS A 272 -0.35 -25.17 -0.87
N LYS A 273 -0.68 -26.06 0.07
CA LYS A 273 -0.16 -25.98 1.45
C LYS A 273 1.36 -26.06 1.39
N LYS A 274 2.06 -25.23 2.16
CA LYS A 274 3.52 -25.23 2.16
C LYS A 274 4.05 -26.59 2.59
N VAL A 275 4.91 -27.18 1.76
CA VAL A 275 5.40 -28.57 1.91
C VAL A 275 6.59 -28.65 2.89
N ALA A 276 7.48 -27.65 2.88
CA ALA A 276 8.69 -27.67 3.69
C ALA A 276 9.08 -26.30 4.26
N GLY A 277 10.08 -26.26 5.13
CA GLY A 277 10.62 -25.03 5.73
C GLY A 277 10.03 -24.72 7.11
N SER A 278 10.57 -23.70 7.79
CA SER A 278 10.25 -23.34 9.18
C SER A 278 8.78 -22.99 9.44
N ASN A 279 8.05 -22.64 8.42
CA ASN A 279 6.63 -22.23 8.48
C ASN A 279 5.71 -23.16 7.66
N TYR A 280 6.12 -24.40 7.40
CA TYR A 280 5.36 -25.33 6.57
C TYR A 280 3.92 -25.58 7.05
N ARG A 281 3.65 -25.43 8.35
CA ARG A 281 2.31 -25.60 8.94
C ARG A 281 1.42 -24.37 8.77
N LYS A 282 1.94 -23.24 8.26
CA LYS A 282 1.23 -21.97 8.17
C LYS A 282 0.85 -21.63 6.72
N GLY A 283 -0.35 -22.02 6.33
CA GLY A 283 -1.03 -21.47 5.18
C GLY A 283 -0.62 -22.05 3.82
N PHE A 284 -1.27 -21.51 2.80
CA PHE A 284 -1.05 -21.84 1.40
C PHE A 284 -0.04 -20.89 0.79
N VAL A 285 0.79 -21.42 -0.11
CA VAL A 285 1.78 -20.67 -0.90
C VAL A 285 1.65 -21.02 -2.38
N TRP A 286 2.08 -20.12 -3.24
CA TRP A 286 2.13 -20.37 -4.66
C TRP A 286 3.41 -21.10 -5.05
N TYR A 287 3.27 -22.22 -5.73
CA TYR A 287 4.36 -22.96 -6.33
C TYR A 287 4.40 -22.70 -7.83
N THR A 288 5.55 -22.33 -8.36
CA THR A 288 5.81 -22.27 -9.80
C THR A 288 6.12 -23.64 -10.37
N LYS A 289 6.62 -24.56 -9.50
CA LYS A 289 6.80 -25.98 -9.78
C LYS A 289 6.56 -26.77 -8.50
N LEU A 290 5.61 -27.67 -8.53
CA LEU A 290 5.31 -28.60 -7.44
C LEU A 290 5.62 -30.03 -7.89
N VAL A 291 6.65 -30.64 -7.31
CA VAL A 291 7.11 -32.02 -7.61
C VAL A 291 6.74 -32.96 -6.48
N LYS A 292 6.81 -32.46 -5.25
CA LYS A 292 6.44 -33.20 -4.04
C LYS A 292 5.36 -32.44 -3.30
N GLU A 293 4.30 -33.12 -2.89
CA GLU A 293 3.16 -32.56 -2.16
C GLU A 293 3.28 -32.73 -0.65
N SER A 294 4.18 -33.62 -0.19
CA SER A 294 4.55 -33.83 1.22
C SER A 294 6.03 -34.19 1.34
N MET A 295 6.56 -34.08 2.56
CA MET A 295 7.93 -34.48 2.92
C MET A 295 7.94 -35.70 3.87
N ASP A 296 6.86 -36.45 3.90
CA ASP A 296 6.73 -37.71 4.65
C ASP A 296 7.52 -38.84 3.98
#